data_0c0ad58ff503fdbb08b4c9aaab9f1671
#
_entry.id   0c0ad58ff503fdbb08b4c9aaab9f1671
#
_cell.length_a   1.000
_cell.length_b   1.000
_cell.length_c   1.000
_cell.angle_alpha   90.00
_cell.angle_beta   90.00
_cell.angle_gamma   90.00
#
_symmetry.space_group_name_H-M   'P 1'
#
loop_
_entity.id
_entity.type
_entity.pdbx_description
1 polymer ?
#
loop_
_entity_poly.entity_id
_entity_poly.type
_entity_poly.pdbx_seq_one_letter_code
_entity_poly.pdbx_strand_id
1 'polypeptide(L)'
;GFSTTFMTVAARLSPPSASVRIRILFTVVRAVSADEKYAEAGAVMVDTAEEIYGTCDFVAKVKEFEPSEYGLLREGQIVFTCIHPAAHPEEVQALLDQKVIAFTAEDSHRYGSPNCEAAGKQGALMGLDSMLTIHGGKGKFVSGLGAAPGMKVLILGGGVVGQAALAVLHALGAWVTVADINIGTLRSLQNQYRQNINTMIANRENIRQILPETDMVLNCVKWPKGNTQYLITREMVRTMEPGSVIVDISNDEQGALETFHETTHENPRYVEEGV
;
A
#
# COMPACT_ATOMS: atom_id res chain seq x y z
N GLY A 1 12.12 -2.75 -18.42
CA GLY A 1 11.98 -2.02 -17.19
C GLY A 1 10.86 -1.01 -17.36
N PHE A 2 9.73 -1.19 -16.64
CA PHE A 2 8.70 -0.16 -16.57
C PHE A 2 9.12 0.77 -15.44
N SER A 3 9.72 1.91 -15.79
CA SER A 3 9.91 3.00 -14.84
C SER A 3 8.53 3.48 -14.39
N THR A 4 8.23 3.30 -13.13
CA THR A 4 7.00 3.82 -12.51
C THR A 4 7.24 5.29 -12.23
N THR A 5 7.03 6.14 -13.22
CA THR A 5 7.22 7.58 -13.03
C THR A 5 5.89 8.22 -12.67
N PHE A 6 5.84 8.85 -11.52
CA PHE A 6 4.65 9.45 -10.93
C PHE A 6 4.52 10.92 -11.34
N MET A 7 3.29 11.41 -11.36
CA MET A 7 2.97 12.81 -11.67
C MET A 7 3.63 13.76 -10.66
N THR A 8 4.41 14.70 -11.14
CA THR A 8 4.92 15.81 -10.35
C THR A 8 4.12 17.07 -10.71
N VAL A 9 3.45 17.66 -9.73
CA VAL A 9 2.77 18.94 -9.86
C VAL A 9 3.56 19.98 -9.09
N ALA A 10 3.87 21.10 -9.71
CA ALA A 10 4.66 22.12 -9.08
C ALA A 10 4.06 23.53 -9.30
N ALA A 11 4.18 24.38 -8.30
CA ALA A 11 3.69 25.73 -8.34
C ALA A 11 4.78 26.75 -8.02
N ARG A 12 4.78 27.87 -8.71
CA ARG A 12 5.59 29.04 -8.35
C ARG A 12 4.77 29.92 -7.43
N LEU A 13 5.26 30.17 -6.23
CA LEU A 13 4.67 31.12 -5.30
C LEU A 13 5.07 32.54 -5.75
N SER A 14 4.09 33.32 -6.16
CA SER A 14 4.29 34.73 -6.55
C SER A 14 3.71 35.65 -5.47
N PRO A 15 4.16 36.93 -5.37
CA PRO A 15 3.55 37.89 -4.44
C PRO A 15 2.02 38.02 -4.62
N PRO A 16 1.27 38.51 -3.64
CA PRO A 16 -0.21 38.43 -3.54
C PRO A 16 -1.04 38.89 -4.74
N SER A 17 -0.44 39.45 -5.77
CA SER A 17 -1.12 39.97 -6.96
C SER A 17 -0.93 39.12 -8.23
N ALA A 18 -0.21 38.00 -8.15
CA ALA A 18 0.08 37.19 -9.33
C ALA A 18 -0.62 35.81 -9.26
N SER A 19 -1.14 35.38 -10.39
CA SER A 19 -1.75 34.07 -10.55
C SER A 19 -0.73 32.94 -10.28
N VAL A 20 -1.11 31.94 -9.49
CA VAL A 20 -0.33 30.70 -9.32
C VAL A 20 -0.27 30.00 -10.67
N ARG A 21 0.95 29.80 -11.20
CA ARG A 21 1.16 29.00 -12.40
C ARG A 21 1.53 27.59 -11.98
N ILE A 22 0.75 26.61 -12.41
CA ILE A 22 1.00 25.20 -12.17
C ILE A 22 1.82 24.68 -13.37
N ARG A 23 2.95 24.03 -13.08
CA ARG A 23 3.75 23.28 -14.08
C ARG A 23 3.63 21.81 -13.81
N ILE A 24 3.49 21.01 -14.83
CA ILE A 24 3.28 19.57 -14.73
C ILE A 24 4.28 18.87 -15.63
N LEU A 25 5.06 17.95 -15.04
CA LEU A 25 5.86 16.98 -15.75
C LEU A 25 5.12 15.65 -15.77
N PHE A 26 4.84 15.13 -16.97
CA PHE A 26 4.36 13.77 -17.13
C PHE A 26 5.50 12.84 -17.51
N THR A 27 5.73 11.84 -16.67
CA THR A 27 6.46 10.64 -17.08
C THR A 27 5.54 9.44 -16.84
N VAL A 28 5.05 8.99 -17.94
CA VAL A 28 4.34 7.74 -18.23
C VAL A 28 3.85 6.85 -17.06
N VAL A 29 2.65 7.06 -16.59
CA VAL A 29 1.63 6.02 -16.53
C VAL A 29 0.33 6.68 -16.92
N ARG A 30 -0.48 6.08 -17.78
CA ARG A 30 -1.83 6.52 -18.15
C ARG A 30 -2.74 6.57 -16.92
N ALA A 31 -2.49 7.50 -16.03
CA ALA A 31 -3.32 7.75 -14.89
C ALA A 31 -4.26 8.91 -15.21
N VAL A 32 -5.51 8.58 -15.31
CA VAL A 32 -6.71 9.38 -15.09
C VAL A 32 -6.98 10.58 -16.01
N SER A 33 -6.00 11.32 -16.52
CA SER A 33 -6.25 12.46 -17.43
C SER A 33 -5.12 12.63 -18.42
N ALA A 34 -5.47 12.86 -19.69
CA ALA A 34 -4.50 13.18 -20.73
C ALA A 34 -3.90 14.58 -20.49
N ASP A 35 -2.68 14.80 -20.97
CA ASP A 35 -1.93 16.06 -20.86
C ASP A 35 -2.76 17.27 -21.29
N GLU A 36 -3.60 17.07 -22.32
CA GLU A 36 -4.48 18.11 -22.83
C GLU A 36 -5.43 18.67 -21.77
N LYS A 37 -5.96 17.82 -20.87
CA LYS A 37 -6.87 18.27 -19.81
C LYS A 37 -6.18 19.15 -18.77
N TYR A 38 -4.92 18.91 -18.49
CA TYR A 38 -4.14 19.78 -17.62
C TYR A 38 -3.79 21.10 -18.29
N ALA A 39 -3.44 21.05 -19.56
CA ALA A 39 -3.22 22.25 -20.37
C ALA A 39 -4.50 23.09 -20.48
N GLU A 40 -5.65 22.46 -20.75
CA GLU A 40 -6.98 23.12 -20.75
C GLU A 40 -7.32 23.77 -19.42
N ALA A 41 -6.89 23.15 -18.29
CA ALA A 41 -7.05 23.72 -16.95
C ALA A 41 -6.04 24.84 -16.64
N GLY A 42 -5.16 25.18 -17.57
CA GLY A 42 -4.17 26.26 -17.43
C GLY A 42 -2.81 25.84 -16.89
N ALA A 43 -2.53 24.56 -16.83
CA ALA A 43 -1.20 24.07 -16.47
C ALA A 43 -0.22 24.24 -17.65
N VAL A 44 1.05 24.50 -17.32
CA VAL A 44 2.14 24.52 -18.29
C VAL A 44 2.81 23.15 -18.27
N MET A 45 2.74 22.45 -19.38
CA MET A 45 3.45 21.18 -19.55
C MET A 45 4.92 21.46 -19.79
N VAL A 46 5.79 20.68 -19.16
CA VAL A 46 7.25 20.76 -19.30
C VAL A 46 7.84 19.39 -19.59
N ASP A 47 8.99 19.35 -20.24
CA ASP A 47 9.58 18.11 -20.73
C ASP A 47 10.58 17.48 -19.75
N THR A 48 11.06 18.25 -18.76
CA THR A 48 12.12 17.79 -17.87
C THR A 48 11.86 18.08 -16.39
N ALA A 49 12.39 17.24 -15.53
CA ALA A 49 12.35 17.44 -14.08
C ALA A 49 13.16 18.67 -13.67
N GLU A 50 14.31 18.90 -14.32
CA GLU A 50 15.19 20.05 -14.08
C GLU A 50 14.44 21.38 -14.24
N GLU A 51 13.54 21.46 -15.19
CA GLU A 51 12.73 22.68 -15.38
C GLU A 51 11.77 22.88 -14.21
N ILE A 52 11.14 21.83 -13.69
CA ILE A 52 10.26 21.92 -12.51
C ILE A 52 11.06 22.34 -11.28
N TYR A 53 12.08 21.57 -10.93
CA TYR A 53 12.87 21.85 -9.73
C TYR A 53 13.60 23.18 -9.79
N GLY A 54 14.07 23.59 -10.99
CA GLY A 54 14.73 24.87 -11.19
C GLY A 54 13.83 26.10 -11.09
N THR A 55 12.54 25.97 -11.38
CA THR A 55 11.63 27.12 -11.53
C THR A 55 10.49 27.18 -10.54
N CYS A 56 10.17 26.09 -9.84
CA CYS A 56 9.02 26.03 -8.93
C CYS A 56 9.47 26.08 -7.47
N ASP A 57 8.72 26.79 -6.65
CA ASP A 57 8.99 26.95 -5.21
C ASP A 57 8.29 25.86 -4.38
N PHE A 58 7.23 25.26 -4.92
CA PHE A 58 6.49 24.14 -4.35
C PHE A 58 6.44 22.99 -5.33
N VAL A 59 6.84 21.79 -4.89
CA VAL A 59 6.81 20.56 -5.68
C VAL A 59 5.97 19.50 -4.96
N ALA A 60 4.95 18.98 -5.61
CA ALA A 60 4.15 17.88 -5.10
C ALA A 60 4.32 16.63 -5.97
N LYS A 61 4.57 15.49 -5.33
CA LYS A 61 4.66 14.16 -5.97
C LYS A 61 3.72 13.19 -5.27
N VAL A 62 3.46 12.06 -5.91
CA VAL A 62 2.67 10.98 -5.32
C VAL A 62 3.56 10.00 -4.55
N LYS A 63 4.80 9.78 -4.99
CA LYS A 63 5.76 8.83 -4.45
C LYS A 63 7.08 9.54 -4.11
N GLU A 64 8.00 8.76 -3.53
CA GLU A 64 9.34 9.15 -3.13
C GLU A 64 10.11 9.84 -4.26
N PHE A 65 11.14 10.61 -3.91
CA PHE A 65 12.07 11.16 -4.89
C PHE A 65 13.02 10.07 -5.39
N GLU A 66 13.20 10.03 -6.70
CA GLU A 66 14.21 9.16 -7.29
C GLU A 66 15.62 9.69 -7.00
N PRO A 67 16.64 8.82 -6.87
CA PRO A 67 18.02 9.28 -6.64
C PRO A 67 18.52 10.32 -7.64
N SER A 68 18.05 10.27 -8.88
CA SER A 68 18.36 11.25 -9.94
C SER A 68 17.79 12.63 -9.69
N GLU A 69 16.78 12.75 -8.81
CA GLU A 69 16.12 14.02 -8.49
C GLU A 69 16.76 14.74 -7.28
N TYR A 70 17.53 14.02 -6.44
CA TYR A 70 18.08 14.58 -5.20
C TYR A 70 18.91 15.84 -5.43
N GLY A 71 19.73 15.84 -6.49
CA GLY A 71 20.56 16.99 -6.87
C GLY A 71 19.82 18.17 -7.49
N LEU A 72 18.54 18.00 -7.84
CA LEU A 72 17.70 19.04 -8.44
C LEU A 72 16.97 19.90 -7.39
N LEU A 73 16.89 19.39 -6.16
CA LEU A 73 16.24 20.08 -5.04
C LEU A 73 17.03 21.34 -4.64
N ARG A 74 16.33 22.38 -4.18
CA ARG A 74 16.92 23.66 -3.83
C ARG A 74 16.65 24.07 -2.38
N GLU A 75 17.57 24.77 -1.76
CA GLU A 75 17.38 25.33 -0.41
C GLU A 75 16.12 26.18 -0.32
N GLY A 76 15.28 25.92 0.69
CA GLY A 76 14.02 26.61 0.91
C GLY A 76 12.86 26.20 0.01
N GLN A 77 13.08 25.27 -0.93
CA GLN A 77 12.00 24.72 -1.75
C GLN A 77 11.04 23.89 -0.89
N ILE A 78 9.74 24.05 -1.10
CA ILE A 78 8.72 23.28 -0.40
C ILE A 78 8.40 22.02 -1.19
N VAL A 79 8.46 20.84 -0.53
CA VAL A 79 8.12 19.57 -1.15
C VAL A 79 7.01 18.88 -0.37
N PHE A 80 6.08 18.25 -1.09
CA PHE A 80 4.99 17.45 -0.53
C PHE A 80 4.90 16.13 -1.28
N THR A 81 5.21 15.03 -0.59
CA THR A 81 5.16 13.68 -1.17
C THR A 81 5.07 12.60 -0.09
N CYS A 82 4.85 11.35 -0.51
CA CYS A 82 5.09 10.19 0.36
C CYS A 82 6.60 9.97 0.46
N ILE A 83 7.19 10.20 1.63
CA ILE A 83 8.65 10.10 1.86
C ILE A 83 9.04 8.71 2.40
N HIS A 84 8.17 8.07 3.19
CA HIS A 84 8.46 6.80 3.90
C HIS A 84 9.85 6.81 4.56
N PRO A 85 10.15 7.76 5.48
CA PRO A 85 11.52 8.06 5.92
C PRO A 85 12.28 6.87 6.47
N ALA A 86 11.52 5.89 6.85
CA ALA A 86 12.04 4.68 7.47
C ALA A 86 12.59 3.67 6.46
N ALA A 87 12.01 3.64 5.26
CA ALA A 87 12.44 2.77 4.18
C ALA A 87 13.52 3.45 3.29
N HIS A 88 13.55 4.80 3.28
CA HIS A 88 14.41 5.57 2.38
C HIS A 88 15.29 6.58 3.14
N PRO A 89 16.27 6.13 3.98
CA PRO A 89 17.13 7.02 4.73
C PRO A 89 18.02 7.91 3.85
N GLU A 90 18.39 7.46 2.66
CA GLU A 90 19.17 8.24 1.69
C GLU A 90 18.35 9.41 1.11
N GLU A 91 17.05 9.24 0.89
CA GLU A 91 16.16 10.33 0.50
C GLU A 91 16.06 11.37 1.60
N VAL A 92 15.88 10.93 2.85
CA VAL A 92 15.84 11.83 4.01
C VAL A 92 17.14 12.64 4.11
N GLN A 93 18.29 11.98 3.92
CA GLN A 93 19.59 12.68 3.95
C GLN A 93 19.68 13.71 2.82
N ALA A 94 19.24 13.37 1.61
CA ALA A 94 19.22 14.31 0.49
C ALA A 94 18.32 15.53 0.75
N LEU A 95 17.14 15.33 1.34
CA LEU A 95 16.24 16.42 1.71
C LEU A 95 16.87 17.35 2.75
N LEU A 96 17.61 16.80 3.73
CA LEU A 96 18.32 17.56 4.74
C LEU A 96 19.51 18.32 4.15
N ASP A 97 20.30 17.69 3.30
CA ASP A 97 21.48 18.29 2.65
C ASP A 97 21.08 19.46 1.75
N GLN A 98 19.98 19.33 1.02
CA GLN A 98 19.43 20.39 0.17
C GLN A 98 18.61 21.42 0.96
N LYS A 99 18.40 21.23 2.27
CA LYS A 99 17.67 22.14 3.16
C LYS A 99 16.28 22.53 2.64
N VAL A 100 15.55 21.57 2.12
CA VAL A 100 14.17 21.76 1.66
C VAL A 100 13.21 21.77 2.86
N ILE A 101 12.01 22.32 2.65
CA ILE A 101 10.90 22.25 3.60
C ILE A 101 10.00 21.09 3.16
N ALA A 102 10.14 19.93 3.82
CA ALA A 102 9.44 18.73 3.42
C ALA A 102 8.19 18.46 4.27
N PHE A 103 7.08 18.17 3.60
CA PHE A 103 5.86 17.67 4.20
C PHE A 103 5.59 16.25 3.71
N THR A 104 5.43 15.31 4.63
CA THR A 104 5.07 13.95 4.28
C THR A 104 3.57 13.80 4.08
N ALA A 105 3.18 13.17 2.97
CA ALA A 105 1.79 12.93 2.64
C ALA A 105 1.17 11.82 3.51
N GLU A 106 1.95 10.90 4.06
CA GLU A 106 1.48 9.75 4.84
C GLU A 106 0.68 10.18 6.07
N ASP A 107 1.09 11.26 6.72
CA ASP A 107 0.48 11.72 7.97
C ASP A 107 -0.51 12.90 7.76
N SER A 108 -0.71 13.34 6.52
CA SER A 108 -1.55 14.51 6.21
C SER A 108 -3.02 14.19 5.92
N HIS A 109 -3.39 12.91 5.84
CA HIS A 109 -4.72 12.49 5.44
C HIS A 109 -5.68 12.35 6.62
N ARG A 110 -6.61 13.30 6.77
CA ARG A 110 -7.62 13.28 7.85
C ARG A 110 -8.48 12.01 7.86
N TYR A 111 -8.77 11.44 6.69
CA TYR A 111 -9.67 10.29 6.53
C TYR A 111 -8.95 9.00 6.10
N GLY A 112 -7.64 8.97 6.19
CA GLY A 112 -6.80 7.88 5.71
C GLY A 112 -6.24 8.14 4.32
N SER A 113 -5.10 7.52 4.04
CA SER A 113 -4.42 7.68 2.76
C SER A 113 -5.17 6.97 1.63
N PRO A 114 -5.50 7.63 0.51
CA PRO A 114 -6.07 6.98 -0.67
C PRO A 114 -5.14 5.92 -1.27
N ASN A 115 -3.82 6.07 -1.12
CA ASN A 115 -2.84 5.06 -1.52
C ASN A 115 -2.98 3.77 -0.68
N CYS A 116 -3.16 3.92 0.63
CA CYS A 116 -3.41 2.79 1.53
C CYS A 116 -4.73 2.10 1.19
N GLU A 117 -5.77 2.86 0.85
CA GLU A 117 -7.05 2.30 0.40
C GLU A 117 -6.88 1.52 -0.91
N ALA A 118 -6.19 2.10 -1.89
CA ALA A 118 -5.90 1.43 -3.16
C ALA A 118 -5.06 0.15 -2.96
N ALA A 119 -4.02 0.21 -2.10
CA ALA A 119 -3.19 -0.94 -1.77
C ALA A 119 -4.00 -2.10 -1.18
N GLY A 120 -4.90 -1.82 -0.23
CA GLY A 120 -5.76 -2.84 0.36
C GLY A 120 -6.69 -3.50 -0.66
N LYS A 121 -7.33 -2.71 -1.52
CA LYS A 121 -8.19 -3.23 -2.61
C LYS A 121 -7.39 -4.05 -3.61
N GLN A 122 -6.23 -3.56 -4.05
CA GLN A 122 -5.37 -4.27 -4.99
C GLN A 122 -4.80 -5.55 -4.40
N GLY A 123 -4.36 -5.54 -3.15
CA GLY A 123 -3.87 -6.73 -2.46
C GLY A 123 -4.94 -7.83 -2.36
N ALA A 124 -6.20 -7.46 -2.09
CA ALA A 124 -7.31 -8.40 -2.12
C ALA A 124 -7.50 -9.05 -3.51
N LEU A 125 -7.44 -8.26 -4.59
CA LEU A 125 -7.54 -8.76 -5.96
C LEU A 125 -6.37 -9.67 -6.34
N MET A 126 -5.14 -9.30 -5.96
CA MET A 126 -3.95 -10.13 -6.20
C MET A 126 -4.00 -11.45 -5.43
N GLY A 127 -4.52 -11.44 -4.21
CA GLY A 127 -4.76 -12.67 -3.44
C GLY A 127 -5.76 -13.59 -4.12
N LEU A 128 -6.87 -13.04 -4.63
CA LEU A 128 -7.85 -13.82 -5.38
C LEU A 128 -7.29 -14.38 -6.69
N ASP A 129 -6.48 -13.60 -7.40
CA ASP A 129 -5.78 -14.06 -8.62
C ASP A 129 -4.78 -15.18 -8.29
N SER A 130 -4.03 -15.04 -7.19
CA SER A 130 -3.07 -16.06 -6.74
C SER A 130 -3.74 -17.36 -6.28
N MET A 131 -5.01 -17.30 -5.86
CA MET A 131 -5.79 -18.49 -5.47
C MET A 131 -6.16 -19.39 -6.67
N LEU A 132 -6.05 -18.90 -7.89
CA LEU A 132 -6.33 -19.68 -9.10
C LEU A 132 -5.31 -20.81 -9.26
N THR A 133 -5.77 -21.98 -9.70
CA THR A 133 -4.90 -23.15 -9.91
C THR A 133 -3.83 -22.94 -10.98
N ILE A 134 -4.10 -22.08 -11.97
CA ILE A 134 -3.10 -21.69 -12.99
C ILE A 134 -1.94 -20.89 -12.41
N HIS A 135 -2.09 -20.36 -11.18
CA HIS A 135 -1.07 -19.59 -10.46
C HIS A 135 -0.52 -20.35 -9.24
N GLY A 136 -0.85 -21.65 -9.09
CA GLY A 136 -0.40 -22.47 -7.99
C GLY A 136 -1.33 -22.51 -6.78
N GLY A 137 -2.38 -21.70 -6.76
CA GLY A 137 -3.37 -21.69 -5.71
C GLY A 137 -4.28 -22.93 -5.73
N LYS A 138 -4.97 -23.20 -4.64
CA LYS A 138 -5.84 -24.39 -4.49
C LYS A 138 -7.20 -24.28 -5.20
N GLY A 139 -7.48 -23.19 -5.89
CA GLY A 139 -8.68 -23.01 -6.72
C GLY A 139 -10.00 -22.84 -5.95
N LYS A 140 -9.94 -22.48 -4.67
CA LYS A 140 -11.14 -22.30 -3.85
C LYS A 140 -11.87 -21.01 -4.24
N PHE A 141 -13.19 -21.11 -4.43
CA PHE A 141 -14.00 -19.96 -4.82
C PHE A 141 -14.29 -19.03 -3.64
N VAL A 142 -14.29 -17.72 -3.89
CA VAL A 142 -14.40 -16.70 -2.83
C VAL A 142 -15.72 -16.81 -2.05
N SER A 143 -16.85 -16.97 -2.75
CA SER A 143 -18.21 -17.05 -2.15
C SER A 143 -18.74 -18.47 -1.95
N GLY A 144 -17.97 -19.49 -2.35
CA GLY A 144 -18.45 -20.86 -2.42
C GLY A 144 -19.27 -21.17 -3.68
N LEU A 145 -19.62 -22.44 -3.86
CA LEU A 145 -20.38 -22.94 -4.99
C LEU A 145 -21.39 -23.99 -4.51
N GLY A 146 -22.67 -23.72 -4.65
CA GLY A 146 -23.70 -24.67 -4.23
C GLY A 146 -23.52 -25.11 -2.77
N ALA A 147 -23.17 -26.37 -2.55
CA ALA A 147 -22.90 -26.93 -1.22
C ALA A 147 -21.44 -26.76 -0.74
N ALA A 148 -20.55 -26.27 -1.60
CA ALA A 148 -19.14 -26.05 -1.21
C ALA A 148 -18.98 -24.70 -0.50
N PRO A 149 -18.31 -24.66 0.68
CA PRO A 149 -18.11 -23.43 1.43
C PRO A 149 -17.19 -22.46 0.70
N GLY A 150 -17.39 -21.16 0.95
CA GLY A 150 -16.54 -20.10 0.46
C GLY A 150 -15.16 -20.06 1.15
N MET A 151 -14.33 -19.15 0.67
CA MET A 151 -12.98 -18.92 1.15
C MET A 151 -12.98 -18.33 2.56
N LYS A 152 -12.14 -18.86 3.45
CA LYS A 152 -11.85 -18.29 4.78
C LYS A 152 -10.64 -17.37 4.64
N VAL A 153 -10.84 -16.10 4.97
CA VAL A 153 -9.80 -15.07 4.85
C VAL A 153 -9.47 -14.48 6.21
N LEU A 154 -8.18 -14.38 6.51
CA LEU A 154 -7.65 -13.66 7.66
C LEU A 154 -7.02 -12.35 7.20
N ILE A 155 -7.50 -11.22 7.73
CA ILE A 155 -6.90 -9.90 7.55
C ILE A 155 -6.18 -9.53 8.85
N LEU A 156 -4.87 -9.33 8.78
CA LEU A 156 -4.05 -8.82 9.87
C LEU A 156 -3.99 -7.29 9.79
N GLY A 157 -4.52 -6.62 10.80
CA GLY A 157 -4.64 -5.16 10.85
C GLY A 157 -5.96 -4.63 10.29
N GLY A 158 -6.72 -3.93 11.12
CA GLY A 158 -7.99 -3.26 10.79
C GLY A 158 -7.85 -1.77 10.46
N GLY A 159 -6.66 -1.33 10.02
CA GLY A 159 -6.39 0.03 9.56
C GLY A 159 -6.98 0.30 8.15
N VAL A 160 -6.56 1.39 7.51
CA VAL A 160 -7.08 1.81 6.19
C VAL A 160 -6.90 0.70 5.14
N VAL A 161 -5.71 0.09 5.08
CA VAL A 161 -5.39 -1.01 4.15
C VAL A 161 -6.31 -2.22 4.40
N GLY A 162 -6.39 -2.66 5.67
CA GLY A 162 -7.18 -3.84 6.02
C GLY A 162 -8.68 -3.63 5.83
N GLN A 163 -9.21 -2.45 6.13
CA GLN A 163 -10.61 -2.10 5.88
C GLN A 163 -10.94 -2.07 4.38
N ALA A 164 -10.01 -1.58 3.57
CA ALA A 164 -10.18 -1.56 2.12
C ALA A 164 -10.18 -2.98 1.53
N ALA A 165 -9.30 -3.86 1.99
CA ALA A 165 -9.27 -5.27 1.63
C ALA A 165 -10.55 -5.99 2.10
N LEU A 166 -10.97 -5.75 3.34
CA LEU A 166 -12.22 -6.27 3.90
C LEU A 166 -13.43 -5.91 3.05
N ALA A 167 -13.53 -4.65 2.62
CA ALA A 167 -14.66 -4.20 1.80
C ALA A 167 -14.79 -4.99 0.49
N VAL A 168 -13.67 -5.29 -0.18
CA VAL A 168 -13.65 -6.09 -1.41
C VAL A 168 -14.06 -7.54 -1.12
N LEU A 169 -13.38 -8.19 -0.18
CA LEU A 169 -13.55 -9.62 0.09
C LEU A 169 -14.93 -9.95 0.68
N HIS A 170 -15.43 -9.11 1.57
CA HIS A 170 -16.77 -9.23 2.13
C HIS A 170 -17.84 -9.05 1.05
N ALA A 171 -17.69 -8.05 0.17
CA ALA A 171 -18.64 -7.85 -0.94
C ALA A 171 -18.68 -9.03 -1.92
N LEU A 172 -17.57 -9.75 -2.07
CA LEU A 172 -17.49 -10.96 -2.89
C LEU A 172 -17.94 -12.23 -2.15
N GLY A 173 -18.33 -12.12 -0.88
CA GLY A 173 -18.90 -13.24 -0.11
C GLY A 173 -17.88 -14.14 0.59
N ALA A 174 -16.64 -13.69 0.80
CA ALA A 174 -15.65 -14.41 1.61
C ALA A 174 -16.06 -14.43 3.10
N TRP A 175 -15.64 -15.47 3.81
CA TRP A 175 -15.74 -15.55 5.27
C TRP A 175 -14.51 -14.87 5.89
N VAL A 176 -14.69 -13.62 6.30
CA VAL A 176 -13.55 -12.80 6.75
C VAL A 176 -13.44 -12.75 8.27
N THR A 177 -12.23 -12.97 8.75
CA THR A 177 -11.80 -12.68 10.12
C THR A 177 -10.79 -11.53 10.09
N VAL A 178 -11.04 -10.47 10.85
CA VAL A 178 -10.11 -9.35 11.03
C VAL A 178 -9.43 -9.48 12.38
N ALA A 179 -8.12 -9.51 12.40
CA ALA A 179 -7.30 -9.49 13.60
C ALA A 179 -6.63 -8.13 13.79
N ASP A 180 -6.84 -7.50 14.95
CA ASP A 180 -6.21 -6.21 15.30
C ASP A 180 -5.89 -6.19 16.80
N ILE A 181 -4.91 -5.39 17.19
CA ILE A 181 -4.60 -5.17 18.63
C ILE A 181 -5.55 -4.18 19.29
N ASN A 182 -6.21 -3.33 18.50
CA ASN A 182 -7.11 -2.29 18.96
C ASN A 182 -8.57 -2.80 19.03
N ILE A 183 -9.07 -3.02 20.23
CA ILE A 183 -10.44 -3.47 20.48
C ILE A 183 -11.47 -2.47 19.95
N GLY A 184 -11.17 -1.16 19.97
CA GLY A 184 -12.03 -0.12 19.42
C GLY A 184 -12.25 -0.29 17.93
N THR A 185 -11.18 -0.55 17.17
CA THR A 185 -11.24 -0.89 15.75
C THR A 185 -12.10 -2.12 15.49
N LEU A 186 -11.86 -3.20 16.23
CA LEU A 186 -12.62 -4.45 16.08
C LEU A 186 -14.12 -4.26 16.33
N ARG A 187 -14.48 -3.54 17.38
CA ARG A 187 -15.89 -3.21 17.69
C ARG A 187 -16.53 -2.35 16.62
N SER A 188 -15.80 -1.35 16.11
CA SER A 188 -16.30 -0.50 15.03
C SER A 188 -16.59 -1.31 13.76
N LEU A 189 -15.69 -2.22 13.38
CA LEU A 189 -15.88 -3.10 12.25
C LEU A 189 -17.06 -4.06 12.44
N GLN A 190 -17.21 -4.69 13.59
CA GLN A 190 -18.38 -5.52 13.88
C GLN A 190 -19.69 -4.76 13.72
N ASN A 191 -19.77 -3.53 14.21
CA ASN A 191 -20.95 -2.68 14.07
C ASN A 191 -21.21 -2.30 12.60
N GLN A 192 -20.16 -1.92 11.86
CA GLN A 192 -20.26 -1.53 10.45
C GLN A 192 -20.77 -2.68 9.58
N TYR A 193 -20.27 -3.89 9.79
CA TYR A 193 -20.63 -5.09 9.01
C TYR A 193 -21.75 -5.91 9.64
N ARG A 194 -22.45 -5.39 10.67
CA ARG A 194 -23.60 -6.02 11.33
C ARG A 194 -23.33 -7.46 11.77
N GLN A 195 -22.13 -7.69 12.32
CA GLN A 195 -21.64 -9.00 12.74
C GLN A 195 -21.50 -10.06 11.63
N ASN A 196 -21.49 -9.65 10.35
CA ASN A 196 -21.24 -10.56 9.23
C ASN A 196 -19.75 -10.81 8.97
N ILE A 197 -18.89 -10.44 9.91
CA ILE A 197 -17.46 -10.75 9.93
C ILE A 197 -17.08 -11.27 11.30
N ASN A 198 -15.98 -12.01 11.37
CA ASN A 198 -15.35 -12.36 12.63
C ASN A 198 -14.27 -11.33 12.98
N THR A 199 -14.06 -11.12 14.28
CA THR A 199 -12.97 -10.28 14.76
C THR A 199 -12.24 -10.96 15.92
N MET A 200 -10.93 -10.73 16.01
CA MET A 200 -10.11 -11.31 17.08
C MET A 200 -8.94 -10.38 17.43
N ILE A 201 -8.41 -10.54 18.65
CA ILE A 201 -7.16 -9.85 19.03
C ILE A 201 -5.99 -10.46 18.27
N ALA A 202 -5.22 -9.62 17.60
CA ALA A 202 -4.01 -10.01 16.87
C ALA A 202 -2.89 -10.37 17.85
N ASN A 203 -2.78 -11.64 18.18
CA ASN A 203 -1.64 -12.21 18.87
C ASN A 203 -1.27 -13.54 18.20
N ARG A 204 -0.04 -13.98 18.41
CA ARG A 204 0.50 -15.20 17.76
C ARG A 204 -0.34 -16.44 18.06
N GLU A 205 -0.82 -16.60 19.27
CA GLU A 205 -1.58 -17.78 19.67
C GLU A 205 -2.95 -17.84 18.98
N ASN A 206 -3.69 -16.75 18.96
CA ASN A 206 -4.98 -16.69 18.28
C ASN A 206 -4.83 -16.96 16.76
N ILE A 207 -3.79 -16.38 16.15
CA ILE A 207 -3.52 -16.58 14.72
C ILE A 207 -3.14 -18.04 14.46
N ARG A 208 -2.27 -18.62 15.29
CA ARG A 208 -1.85 -20.04 15.18
C ARG A 208 -3.05 -20.99 15.20
N GLN A 209 -4.07 -20.70 15.97
CA GLN A 209 -5.27 -21.55 16.06
C GLN A 209 -6.13 -21.55 14.82
N ILE A 210 -6.24 -20.43 14.09
CA ILE A 210 -7.11 -20.34 12.92
C ILE A 210 -6.39 -20.55 11.59
N LEU A 211 -5.06 -20.42 11.58
CA LEU A 211 -4.26 -20.45 10.37
C LEU A 211 -4.40 -21.76 9.56
N PRO A 212 -4.49 -22.97 10.19
CA PRO A 212 -4.66 -24.23 9.47
C PRO A 212 -5.94 -24.30 8.61
N GLU A 213 -6.97 -23.53 8.99
CA GLU A 213 -8.24 -23.49 8.24
C GLU A 213 -8.36 -22.25 7.35
N THR A 214 -7.33 -21.40 7.32
CA THR A 214 -7.33 -20.16 6.56
C THR A 214 -6.86 -20.42 5.13
N ASP A 215 -7.66 -19.98 4.16
CA ASP A 215 -7.34 -20.12 2.74
C ASP A 215 -6.45 -18.97 2.23
N MET A 216 -6.69 -17.77 2.77
CA MET A 216 -5.92 -16.58 2.38
C MET A 216 -5.65 -15.68 3.59
N VAL A 217 -4.42 -15.20 3.70
CA VAL A 217 -4.01 -14.18 4.68
C VAL A 217 -3.65 -12.89 3.94
N LEU A 218 -4.12 -11.74 4.42
CA LEU A 218 -3.64 -10.43 4.00
C LEU A 218 -2.96 -9.75 5.18
N ASN A 219 -1.65 -9.51 5.06
CA ASN A 219 -0.92 -8.73 6.03
C ASN A 219 -1.02 -7.23 5.71
N CYS A 220 -1.71 -6.50 6.58
CA CYS A 220 -1.95 -5.07 6.50
C CYS A 220 -1.41 -4.33 7.74
N VAL A 221 -0.55 -5.00 8.52
CA VAL A 221 0.01 -4.45 9.76
C VAL A 221 1.24 -3.62 9.47
N LYS A 222 1.26 -2.38 9.91
CA LYS A 222 2.51 -1.62 10.02
C LYS A 222 3.32 -2.19 11.18
N TRP A 223 4.38 -2.94 10.86
CA TRP A 223 5.17 -3.61 11.89
C TRP A 223 6.08 -2.63 12.63
N PRO A 224 6.16 -2.69 13.97
CA PRO A 224 7.01 -1.78 14.71
C PRO A 224 8.49 -1.99 14.39
N LYS A 225 9.21 -0.93 14.08
CA LYS A 225 10.66 -0.97 13.82
C LYS A 225 11.42 -1.56 15.01
N GLY A 226 12.40 -2.40 14.69
CA GLY A 226 13.22 -3.08 15.70
C GLY A 226 12.52 -4.23 16.42
N ASN A 227 11.26 -4.55 16.08
CA ASN A 227 10.62 -5.76 16.57
C ASN A 227 11.15 -6.95 15.77
N THR A 228 11.90 -7.81 16.43
CA THR A 228 12.49 -9.02 15.83
C THR A 228 11.58 -10.25 15.91
N GLN A 229 10.36 -10.11 16.43
CA GLN A 229 9.42 -11.20 16.56
C GLN A 229 8.46 -11.22 15.38
N TYR A 230 8.23 -12.39 14.81
CA TYR A 230 7.20 -12.59 13.79
C TYR A 230 5.82 -12.86 14.40
N LEU A 231 4.78 -12.34 13.75
CA LEU A 231 3.40 -12.66 14.07
C LEU A 231 2.99 -14.01 13.48
N ILE A 232 3.43 -14.28 12.24
CA ILE A 232 3.32 -15.58 11.59
C ILE A 232 4.73 -16.12 11.32
N THR A 233 5.04 -17.25 11.93
CA THR A 233 6.32 -17.93 11.73
C THR A 233 6.26 -18.93 10.57
N ARG A 234 7.41 -19.34 10.06
CA ARG A 234 7.54 -20.39 9.03
C ARG A 234 6.87 -21.70 9.47
N GLU A 235 6.99 -22.07 10.74
CA GLU A 235 6.32 -23.24 11.31
C GLU A 235 4.78 -23.11 11.23
N MET A 236 4.25 -21.91 11.48
CA MET A 236 2.81 -21.66 11.35
C MET A 236 2.36 -21.74 9.90
N VAL A 237 3.15 -21.23 8.94
CA VAL A 237 2.84 -21.34 7.51
C VAL A 237 2.72 -22.82 7.09
N ARG A 238 3.58 -23.71 7.59
CA ARG A 238 3.50 -25.17 7.34
C ARG A 238 2.18 -25.80 7.76
N THR A 239 1.43 -25.17 8.65
CA THR A 239 0.13 -25.70 9.09
C THR A 239 -1.01 -25.35 8.13
N MET A 240 -0.78 -24.41 7.21
CA MET A 240 -1.78 -24.05 6.19
C MET A 240 -1.90 -25.16 5.13
N GLU A 241 -3.07 -25.23 4.52
CA GLU A 241 -3.29 -26.16 3.43
C GLU A 241 -2.47 -25.75 2.19
N PRO A 242 -1.76 -26.68 1.51
CA PRO A 242 -1.01 -26.34 0.30
C PRO A 242 -1.86 -25.62 -0.75
N GLY A 243 -1.27 -24.59 -1.38
CA GLY A 243 -1.97 -23.73 -2.31
C GLY A 243 -2.85 -22.65 -1.64
N SER A 244 -2.79 -22.52 -0.30
CA SER A 244 -3.24 -21.31 0.39
C SER A 244 -2.36 -20.12 -0.01
N VAL A 245 -2.83 -18.91 0.22
CA VAL A 245 -2.16 -17.68 -0.25
C VAL A 245 -1.91 -16.72 0.91
N ILE A 246 -0.72 -16.15 0.97
CA ILE A 246 -0.41 -15.02 1.85
C ILE A 246 -0.04 -13.82 0.99
N VAL A 247 -0.73 -12.69 1.19
CA VAL A 247 -0.43 -11.41 0.53
C VAL A 247 0.14 -10.47 1.58
N ASP A 248 1.40 -10.08 1.43
CA ASP A 248 1.99 -9.03 2.26
C ASP A 248 1.86 -7.68 1.56
N ILE A 249 1.01 -6.81 2.13
CA ILE A 249 0.76 -5.47 1.60
C ILE A 249 1.64 -4.44 2.33
N SER A 250 2.15 -4.76 3.51
CA SER A 250 2.96 -3.84 4.30
C SER A 250 4.39 -3.68 3.78
N ASN A 251 4.93 -4.72 3.15
CA ASN A 251 6.27 -4.74 2.54
C ASN A 251 7.39 -4.32 3.52
N ASP A 252 7.36 -4.83 4.74
CA ASP A 252 8.36 -4.54 5.76
C ASP A 252 9.41 -5.66 5.79
N GLU A 253 10.69 -5.38 5.49
CA GLU A 253 11.80 -6.35 5.42
C GLU A 253 11.99 -7.21 6.69
N GLN A 254 11.70 -6.65 7.86
CA GLN A 254 11.63 -7.37 9.14
C GLN A 254 10.20 -7.24 9.69
N GLY A 255 9.24 -7.67 8.87
CA GLY A 255 7.84 -7.47 9.12
C GLY A 255 7.20 -8.54 10.00
N ALA A 256 5.88 -8.61 9.92
CA ALA A 256 5.07 -9.56 10.70
C ALA A 256 5.24 -11.02 10.27
N LEU A 257 5.74 -11.28 9.06
CA LEU A 257 5.84 -12.60 8.43
C LEU A 257 7.30 -13.06 8.32
N GLU A 258 7.63 -14.25 8.85
CA GLU A 258 8.98 -14.82 8.77
C GLU A 258 9.35 -15.26 7.35
N THR A 259 8.37 -15.63 6.53
CA THR A 259 8.56 -16.12 5.16
C THR A 259 8.55 -15.01 4.12
N PHE A 260 8.43 -13.75 4.54
CA PHE A 260 8.40 -12.62 3.62
C PHE A 260 9.74 -12.39 2.92
N HIS A 261 9.69 -12.11 1.64
CA HIS A 261 10.71 -11.39 0.89
C HIS A 261 10.07 -10.55 -0.23
N GLU A 262 10.72 -9.48 -0.60
CA GLU A 262 10.22 -8.55 -1.61
C GLU A 262 10.08 -9.23 -2.97
N THR A 263 9.03 -8.84 -3.71
CA THR A 263 8.73 -9.32 -5.06
C THR A 263 8.63 -8.16 -6.05
N THR A 264 8.64 -8.47 -7.34
CA THR A 264 8.47 -7.48 -8.41
C THR A 264 7.21 -7.76 -9.20
N HIS A 265 6.73 -6.78 -9.99
CA HIS A 265 5.61 -7.00 -10.89
C HIS A 265 5.88 -8.07 -11.97
N GLU A 266 7.14 -8.32 -12.30
CA GLU A 266 7.53 -9.36 -13.25
C GLU A 266 7.49 -10.75 -12.59
N ASN A 267 7.82 -10.84 -11.30
CA ASN A 267 7.80 -12.05 -10.50
C ASN A 267 7.05 -11.79 -9.18
N PRO A 268 5.71 -11.67 -9.22
CA PRO A 268 4.94 -11.20 -8.06
C PRO A 268 4.66 -12.30 -7.03
N ARG A 269 5.09 -13.52 -7.26
CA ARG A 269 4.78 -14.70 -6.43
C ARG A 269 5.99 -15.56 -6.22
N TYR A 270 6.02 -16.23 -5.08
CA TYR A 270 6.94 -17.31 -4.74
C TYR A 270 6.21 -18.32 -3.86
N VAL A 271 6.79 -19.48 -3.67
CA VAL A 271 6.21 -20.55 -2.83
C VAL A 271 7.13 -20.83 -1.66
N GLU A 272 6.61 -20.76 -0.45
CA GLU A 272 7.26 -21.12 0.79
C GLU A 272 6.38 -22.11 1.57
N GLU A 273 6.94 -23.25 1.96
CA GLU A 273 6.24 -24.28 2.74
C GLU A 273 4.94 -24.82 2.08
N GLY A 274 4.82 -24.66 0.76
CA GLY A 274 3.64 -25.06 -0.01
C GLY A 274 2.52 -24.01 -0.10
N VAL A 275 2.78 -22.80 0.39
CA VAL A 275 1.88 -21.61 0.38
C VAL A 275 2.43 -20.54 -0.52
#